data_121806290cf396d03da22dfb3251a513
#
_entry.id   121806290cf396d03da22dfb3251a513
#
_cell.length_a   1.000
_cell.length_b   1.000
_cell.length_c   1.000
_cell.angle_alpha   90.00
_cell.angle_beta   90.00
_cell.angle_gamma   90.00
#
_symmetry.space_group_name_H-M   'P 1'
#
loop_
_entity.id
_entity.type
_entity.pdbx_description
1 polymer ?
#
loop_
_entity_poly.entity_id
_entity_poly.type
_entity_poly.pdbx_seq_one_letter_code
_entity_poly.pdbx_strand_id
1 'polypeptide(L)'
;MMAQDKRTLLALLALGGSALGQQTAWGQCGGQGWTGATTCVSGYYCSFQNNWYSQCLPGAASTTSTSTTTTTVYSTTLKTTTTSSTSSAPTGKVRFAGVNIAGFDFGVVTSGTQDLSQVVDESVDGVNQMSHFVNADTFNIFRLPTGWQFIVNNNLGGSLDSNNFGKYEQVGSGLSLSGAYCIVDIHNYARWNGGVIGQGGPTDDQFISLWTQLATHYKSNSRVIFGIMNEPHDLNIATWAATVQKTVTAIRNTGATSQMILLPGTDYTSAANFIENGSGAALLPVTNPDGSTTNLIFDVHKYLDSDNSGTHAECVTNNADAFNNLATWLRSNKRQALLSETGGGNVQSCATYMCQQLDILNANSDVYLGWTSWSAGGFQASWNYVLTEVPVNGVDQYLVQQCFVPKWKN
;
A
#
# COMPACT_ATOMS: atom_id res chain seq x y z
N MET A 1 -40.85 -55.63 45.72
CA MET A 1 -41.50 -56.27 44.58
C MET A 1 -41.78 -55.21 43.49
N MET A 2 -40.95 -55.09 42.54
CA MET A 2 -41.27 -54.43 41.27
C MET A 2 -40.10 -54.69 40.31
N ALA A 3 -40.41 -55.31 39.21
CA ALA A 3 -39.47 -55.79 38.18
C ALA A 3 -38.88 -54.65 37.40
N GLN A 4 -37.58 -54.71 37.15
CA GLN A 4 -36.88 -53.82 36.21
C GLN A 4 -36.90 -54.40 34.81
N ASP A 5 -37.49 -53.66 33.91
CA ASP A 5 -37.52 -53.97 32.47
C ASP A 5 -36.30 -53.36 31.79
N LYS A 6 -35.41 -54.19 31.26
CA LYS A 6 -34.24 -53.79 30.48
C LYS A 6 -34.60 -53.67 29.01
N ARG A 7 -34.77 -52.45 28.52
CA ARG A 7 -34.84 -52.20 27.05
C ARG A 7 -33.49 -51.84 26.54
N THR A 8 -32.92 -52.73 25.73
CA THR A 8 -31.71 -52.55 24.95
C THR A 8 -31.95 -51.53 23.84
N LEU A 9 -31.24 -50.39 23.88
CA LEU A 9 -31.27 -49.40 22.80
C LEU A 9 -30.14 -49.73 21.84
N LEU A 10 -30.50 -50.20 20.62
CA LEU A 10 -29.57 -50.31 19.51
C LEU A 10 -29.28 -48.89 18.98
N ALA A 11 -28.05 -48.42 19.13
CA ALA A 11 -27.59 -47.21 18.48
C ALA A 11 -27.19 -47.51 17.03
N LEU A 12 -28.03 -47.05 16.07
CA LEU A 12 -27.63 -46.98 14.67
C LEU A 12 -26.58 -45.83 14.54
N LEU A 13 -25.34 -46.18 14.25
CA LEU A 13 -24.37 -45.21 13.71
C LEU A 13 -24.77 -44.89 12.27
N ALA A 14 -25.43 -43.77 12.07
CA ALA A 14 -25.53 -43.14 10.76
C ALA A 14 -24.20 -42.49 10.43
N LEU A 15 -23.42 -43.07 9.53
CA LEU A 15 -22.30 -42.44 8.86
C LEU A 15 -22.88 -41.34 7.96
N GLY A 16 -23.08 -40.16 8.55
CA GLY A 16 -23.37 -38.94 7.79
C GLY A 16 -22.10 -38.46 7.11
N GLY A 17 -21.92 -38.81 5.84
CA GLY A 17 -20.95 -38.14 5.00
C GLY A 17 -21.32 -36.65 4.91
N SER A 18 -20.53 -35.83 5.54
CA SER A 18 -20.62 -34.37 5.38
C SER A 18 -20.32 -34.05 3.91
N ALA A 19 -21.35 -33.71 3.15
CA ALA A 19 -21.17 -33.05 1.88
C ALA A 19 -20.50 -31.69 2.20
N LEU A 20 -19.20 -31.61 2.02
CA LEU A 20 -18.47 -30.34 2.14
C LEU A 20 -19.09 -29.40 1.09
N GLY A 21 -19.79 -28.36 1.54
CA GLY A 21 -20.36 -27.33 0.67
C GLY A 21 -19.26 -26.68 -0.18
N GLN A 22 -19.66 -25.95 -1.21
CA GLN A 22 -18.73 -25.12 -1.97
C GLN A 22 -18.37 -23.88 -1.15
N GLN A 23 -17.14 -23.40 -1.27
CA GLN A 23 -16.73 -22.12 -0.71
C GLN A 23 -17.35 -20.97 -1.49
N THR A 24 -17.69 -19.92 -0.76
CA THR A 24 -18.20 -18.67 -1.35
C THR A 24 -17.14 -18.00 -2.23
N ALA A 25 -17.56 -17.04 -3.03
CA ALA A 25 -16.65 -16.12 -3.70
C ALA A 25 -15.64 -15.57 -2.69
N TRP A 26 -14.35 -15.59 -3.07
CA TRP A 26 -13.22 -15.10 -2.25
C TRP A 26 -12.96 -15.90 -0.95
N GLY A 27 -13.70 -16.94 -0.65
CA GLY A 27 -13.48 -17.78 0.53
C GLY A 27 -12.23 -18.65 0.41
N GLN A 28 -11.64 -19.03 1.56
CA GLN A 28 -10.51 -19.97 1.58
C GLN A 28 -10.96 -21.35 1.10
N CYS A 29 -10.19 -21.96 0.20
CA CYS A 29 -10.50 -23.25 -0.40
C CYS A 29 -9.34 -24.27 -0.36
N GLY A 30 -8.24 -23.94 0.36
CA GLY A 30 -7.09 -24.84 0.51
C GLY A 30 -5.99 -24.21 1.36
N GLY A 31 -4.94 -24.99 1.58
CA GLY A 31 -3.76 -24.64 2.40
C GLY A 31 -3.41 -25.72 3.41
N GLN A 32 -2.20 -25.68 3.97
CA GLN A 32 -1.77 -26.66 4.96
C GLN A 32 -2.61 -26.57 6.23
N GLY A 33 -3.26 -27.67 6.62
CA GLY A 33 -4.17 -27.72 7.76
C GLY A 33 -5.61 -27.32 7.46
N TRP A 34 -5.95 -26.94 6.22
CA TRP A 34 -7.31 -26.61 5.83
C TRP A 34 -8.24 -27.82 5.87
N THR A 35 -9.36 -27.69 6.58
CA THR A 35 -10.38 -28.76 6.73
C THR A 35 -11.73 -28.42 6.11
N GLY A 36 -11.87 -27.21 5.53
CA GLY A 36 -13.08 -26.75 4.88
C GLY A 36 -13.22 -27.26 3.44
N ALA A 37 -14.26 -26.77 2.72
CA ALA A 37 -14.47 -27.10 1.31
C ALA A 37 -13.29 -26.65 0.43
N THR A 38 -12.95 -27.47 -0.58
CA THR A 38 -11.86 -27.19 -1.52
C THR A 38 -12.38 -26.83 -2.92
N THR A 39 -13.70 -26.76 -3.10
CA THR A 39 -14.35 -26.36 -4.33
C THR A 39 -15.05 -25.03 -4.13
N CYS A 40 -15.02 -24.17 -5.15
CA CYS A 40 -15.64 -22.86 -5.14
C CYS A 40 -17.02 -22.85 -5.78
N VAL A 41 -17.83 -21.86 -5.45
CA VAL A 41 -19.11 -21.63 -6.15
C VAL A 41 -18.91 -21.39 -7.64
N SER A 42 -19.97 -21.61 -8.43
CA SER A 42 -19.91 -21.46 -9.89
C SER A 42 -19.38 -20.09 -10.32
N GLY A 43 -18.48 -20.07 -11.29
CA GLY A 43 -17.79 -18.86 -11.76
C GLY A 43 -16.49 -18.54 -10.99
N TYR A 44 -16.13 -19.37 -10.00
CA TYR A 44 -14.89 -19.23 -9.22
C TYR A 44 -14.09 -20.52 -9.25
N TYR A 45 -12.75 -20.41 -9.19
CA TYR A 45 -11.83 -21.55 -9.07
C TYR A 45 -10.92 -21.37 -7.85
N CYS A 46 -10.49 -22.48 -7.26
CA CYS A 46 -9.57 -22.44 -6.13
C CYS A 46 -8.15 -22.17 -6.63
N SER A 47 -7.65 -20.97 -6.36
CA SER A 47 -6.31 -20.52 -6.72
C SER A 47 -5.34 -20.73 -5.57
N PHE A 48 -4.23 -21.41 -5.82
CA PHE A 48 -3.15 -21.55 -4.85
C PHE A 48 -2.46 -20.19 -4.64
N GLN A 49 -2.35 -19.74 -3.40
CA GLN A 49 -1.68 -18.51 -3.03
C GLN A 49 -0.33 -18.77 -2.35
N ASN A 50 -0.34 -19.66 -1.37
CA ASN A 50 0.85 -20.13 -0.66
C ASN A 50 0.55 -21.47 0.02
N ASN A 51 1.56 -22.08 0.67
CA ASN A 51 1.42 -23.38 1.32
C ASN A 51 0.32 -23.45 2.39
N TRP A 52 -0.11 -22.33 2.93
CA TRP A 52 -1.07 -22.25 4.03
C TRP A 52 -2.45 -21.76 3.57
N TYR A 53 -2.57 -21.22 2.34
CA TYR A 53 -3.79 -20.56 1.88
C TYR A 53 -4.01 -20.71 0.38
N SER A 54 -5.24 -21.12 0.00
CA SER A 54 -5.77 -21.06 -1.37
C SER A 54 -7.14 -20.40 -1.34
N GLN A 55 -7.49 -19.62 -2.36
CA GLN A 55 -8.68 -18.77 -2.38
C GLN A 55 -9.53 -18.99 -3.64
N CYS A 56 -10.84 -18.86 -3.49
CA CYS A 56 -11.79 -18.89 -4.60
C CYS A 56 -11.77 -17.57 -5.38
N LEU A 57 -11.21 -17.58 -6.58
CA LEU A 57 -11.10 -16.42 -7.47
C LEU A 57 -12.03 -16.53 -8.67
N PRO A 58 -12.53 -15.39 -9.24
CA PRO A 58 -13.37 -15.40 -10.44
C PRO A 58 -12.59 -15.92 -11.64
N GLY A 59 -13.23 -16.76 -12.46
CA GLY A 59 -12.68 -17.34 -13.68
C GLY A 59 -12.88 -18.85 -13.78
N ALA A 60 -12.41 -19.44 -14.89
CA ALA A 60 -12.38 -20.89 -15.07
C ALA A 60 -10.99 -21.44 -14.73
N ALA A 61 -10.93 -22.60 -14.06
CA ALA A 61 -9.67 -23.28 -13.79
C ALA A 61 -8.93 -23.60 -15.10
N SER A 62 -7.70 -23.07 -15.26
CA SER A 62 -6.83 -23.47 -16.37
C SER A 62 -6.37 -24.90 -16.15
N THR A 63 -6.79 -25.83 -16.99
CA THR A 63 -6.24 -27.18 -17.03
C THR A 63 -4.86 -27.13 -17.65
N THR A 64 -3.82 -27.10 -16.82
CA THR A 64 -2.43 -27.20 -17.28
C THR A 64 -2.15 -28.66 -17.63
N SER A 65 -2.16 -28.99 -18.91
CA SER A 65 -1.66 -30.27 -19.41
C SER A 65 -0.14 -30.26 -19.28
N THR A 66 0.39 -31.23 -18.53
CA THR A 66 1.83 -31.46 -18.40
C THR A 66 2.38 -31.97 -19.73
N SER A 67 3.00 -31.10 -20.51
CA SER A 67 3.78 -31.48 -21.69
C SER A 67 5.27 -31.59 -21.30
N THR A 68 5.79 -32.77 -21.38
CA THR A 68 7.23 -33.07 -21.26
C THR A 68 7.95 -32.46 -22.46
N THR A 69 8.72 -31.40 -22.29
CA THR A 69 9.53 -30.81 -23.37
C THR A 69 11.00 -31.06 -23.11
N THR A 70 11.60 -31.69 -24.09
CA THR A 70 13.04 -32.00 -24.24
C THR A 70 13.87 -30.72 -24.25
N THR A 71 14.88 -30.67 -23.41
CA THR A 71 15.81 -29.54 -23.25
C THR A 71 16.74 -29.45 -24.46
N THR A 72 16.61 -28.40 -25.26
CA THR A 72 17.63 -27.99 -26.23
C THR A 72 18.35 -26.77 -25.68
N VAL A 73 19.61 -26.91 -25.34
CA VAL A 73 20.47 -25.85 -24.80
C VAL A 73 20.87 -24.94 -25.96
N TYR A 74 20.36 -23.71 -25.98
CA TYR A 74 20.92 -22.63 -26.78
C TYR A 74 21.66 -21.66 -25.85
N SER A 75 22.97 -21.59 -26.06
CA SER A 75 23.84 -20.60 -25.44
C SER A 75 23.58 -19.24 -26.09
N THR A 76 22.90 -18.34 -25.38
CA THR A 76 22.78 -16.94 -25.80
C THR A 76 23.56 -16.05 -24.86
N THR A 77 24.57 -15.41 -25.41
CA THR A 77 25.39 -14.37 -24.79
C THR A 77 24.49 -13.21 -24.30
N LEU A 78 24.40 -13.04 -22.97
CA LEU A 78 23.71 -11.90 -22.38
C LEU A 78 24.46 -10.62 -22.73
N LYS A 79 23.85 -9.80 -23.59
CA LYS A 79 24.23 -8.40 -23.74
C LYS A 79 23.64 -7.63 -22.56
N THR A 80 24.49 -7.20 -21.64
CA THR A 80 24.12 -6.30 -20.55
C THR A 80 23.71 -4.96 -21.17
N THR A 81 22.40 -4.72 -21.24
CA THR A 81 21.88 -3.40 -21.58
C THR A 81 21.76 -2.62 -20.27
N THR A 82 22.70 -1.73 -20.03
CA THR A 82 22.57 -0.66 -19.04
C THR A 82 21.42 0.25 -19.48
N THR A 83 20.26 0.08 -18.87
CA THR A 83 19.14 1.00 -19.04
C THR A 83 19.44 2.25 -18.21
N SER A 84 20.04 3.25 -18.85
CA SER A 84 20.05 4.62 -18.33
C SER A 84 18.60 5.06 -18.21
N SER A 85 18.15 5.46 -17.03
CA SER A 85 16.87 6.15 -16.84
C SER A 85 16.96 7.53 -17.50
N THR A 86 16.68 7.58 -18.80
CA THR A 86 16.40 8.85 -19.48
C THR A 86 15.04 9.34 -18.96
N SER A 87 14.99 10.56 -18.40
CA SER A 87 13.72 11.23 -18.17
C SER A 87 12.95 11.27 -19.47
N SER A 88 11.86 10.54 -19.57
CA SER A 88 10.97 10.59 -20.71
C SER A 88 10.34 11.98 -20.78
N ALA A 89 10.08 12.49 -21.99
CA ALA A 89 9.26 13.69 -22.14
C ALA A 89 7.88 13.46 -21.49
N PRO A 90 7.22 14.53 -20.98
CA PRO A 90 5.88 14.41 -20.41
C PRO A 90 4.94 13.72 -21.39
N THR A 91 4.27 12.65 -20.94
CA THR A 91 3.29 11.93 -21.75
C THR A 91 1.91 12.57 -21.69
N GLY A 92 1.75 13.62 -20.85
CA GLY A 92 0.48 14.25 -20.57
C GLY A 92 -0.38 13.47 -19.57
N LYS A 93 0.14 12.35 -19.00
CA LYS A 93 -0.57 11.52 -18.03
C LYS A 93 0.40 10.82 -17.07
N VAL A 94 0.09 10.87 -15.78
CA VAL A 94 0.82 10.13 -14.76
C VAL A 94 0.61 8.62 -14.90
N ARG A 95 1.55 7.83 -14.37
CA ARG A 95 1.54 6.36 -14.44
C ARG A 95 0.60 5.73 -13.42
N PHE A 96 0.39 6.36 -12.26
CA PHE A 96 -0.33 5.81 -11.14
C PHE A 96 -1.45 6.72 -10.66
N ALA A 97 -2.61 6.13 -10.37
CA ALA A 97 -3.74 6.78 -9.72
C ALA A 97 -4.43 5.79 -8.77
N GLY A 98 -4.75 6.24 -7.58
CA GLY A 98 -5.41 5.40 -6.61
C GLY A 98 -5.73 6.07 -5.28
N VAL A 99 -5.93 5.26 -4.26
CA VAL A 99 -6.49 5.64 -2.97
C VAL A 99 -5.67 5.03 -1.82
N ASN A 100 -5.59 5.74 -0.70
CA ASN A 100 -5.16 5.16 0.57
C ASN A 100 -6.28 4.30 1.16
N ILE A 101 -5.99 3.10 1.64
CA ILE A 101 -6.91 2.22 2.37
C ILE A 101 -6.48 2.24 3.82
N ALA A 102 -7.01 3.20 4.56
CA ALA A 102 -6.67 3.44 5.96
C ALA A 102 -7.45 2.50 6.90
N GLY A 103 -6.88 2.18 8.05
CA GLY A 103 -7.51 1.32 9.06
C GLY A 103 -6.48 0.69 10.00
N PHE A 104 -5.42 0.10 9.49
CA PHE A 104 -4.35 -0.46 10.32
C PHE A 104 -3.43 0.60 10.95
N ASP A 105 -3.51 1.83 10.47
CA ASP A 105 -2.89 3.04 11.01
C ASP A 105 -3.75 3.72 12.08
N PHE A 106 -5.04 3.38 12.20
CA PHE A 106 -5.92 4.05 13.16
C PHE A 106 -5.37 3.94 14.58
N GLY A 107 -5.56 5.04 15.34
CA GLY A 107 -4.96 5.21 16.65
C GLY A 107 -3.52 5.71 16.64
N VAL A 108 -2.86 5.81 15.47
CA VAL A 108 -1.55 6.48 15.37
C VAL A 108 -1.74 7.99 15.43
N VAL A 109 -0.94 8.64 16.26
CA VAL A 109 -0.88 10.10 16.38
C VAL A 109 0.50 10.62 15.99
N THR A 110 0.64 11.93 15.78
CA THR A 110 1.89 12.55 15.28
C THR A 110 3.13 12.29 16.14
N SER A 111 2.95 11.90 17.42
CA SER A 111 4.07 11.42 18.25
C SER A 111 4.55 10.01 17.90
N GLY A 112 3.94 9.34 16.93
CA GLY A 112 4.22 7.95 16.60
C GLY A 112 3.80 6.96 17.69
N THR A 113 2.84 7.35 18.53
CA THR A 113 2.16 6.44 19.46
C THR A 113 0.92 5.89 18.80
N GLN A 114 0.64 4.61 18.97
CA GLN A 114 -0.59 3.99 18.45
C GLN A 114 -1.42 3.36 19.57
N ASP A 115 -2.70 3.71 19.61
CA ASP A 115 -3.70 2.99 20.38
C ASP A 115 -4.29 1.85 19.55
N LEU A 116 -3.83 0.62 19.82
CA LEU A 116 -4.25 -0.57 19.06
C LEU A 116 -5.74 -0.88 19.16
N SER A 117 -6.46 -0.33 20.13
CA SER A 117 -7.90 -0.53 20.26
C SER A 117 -8.71 0.21 19.19
N GLN A 118 -8.10 1.17 18.49
CA GLN A 118 -8.71 1.94 17.41
C GLN A 118 -8.47 1.36 16.02
N VAL A 119 -7.61 0.34 15.91
CA VAL A 119 -7.31 -0.30 14.62
C VAL A 119 -8.58 -0.90 14.02
N VAL A 120 -8.83 -0.61 12.76
CA VAL A 120 -9.88 -1.22 11.95
C VAL A 120 -9.26 -2.26 11.02
N ASP A 121 -9.85 -3.45 11.00
CA ASP A 121 -9.39 -4.58 10.21
C ASP A 121 -9.93 -4.49 8.77
N GLU A 122 -9.10 -4.06 7.85
CA GLU A 122 -9.44 -3.86 6.43
C GLU A 122 -9.27 -5.13 5.57
N SER A 123 -9.01 -6.27 6.17
CA SER A 123 -8.75 -7.53 5.44
C SER A 123 -9.93 -7.99 4.57
N VAL A 124 -11.13 -7.50 4.81
CA VAL A 124 -12.34 -7.78 4.02
C VAL A 124 -12.83 -6.52 3.32
N ASP A 125 -13.19 -5.49 4.07
CA ASP A 125 -13.85 -4.29 3.52
C ASP A 125 -12.88 -3.47 2.65
N GLY A 126 -11.63 -3.32 3.07
CA GLY A 126 -10.60 -2.65 2.27
C GLY A 126 -10.34 -3.37 0.95
N VAL A 127 -10.32 -4.72 0.94
CA VAL A 127 -10.19 -5.51 -0.29
C VAL A 127 -11.37 -5.31 -1.23
N ASN A 128 -12.60 -5.24 -0.70
CA ASN A 128 -13.79 -4.99 -1.50
C ASN A 128 -13.78 -3.59 -2.12
N GLN A 129 -13.36 -2.56 -1.35
CA GLN A 129 -13.24 -1.19 -1.83
C GLN A 129 -12.16 -1.08 -2.92
N MET A 130 -10.99 -1.69 -2.73
CA MET A 130 -9.95 -1.75 -3.77
C MET A 130 -10.43 -2.43 -5.03
N SER A 131 -11.18 -3.53 -4.90
CA SER A 131 -11.77 -4.24 -6.04
C SER A 131 -12.75 -3.35 -6.81
N HIS A 132 -13.53 -2.53 -6.10
CA HIS A 132 -14.40 -1.53 -6.71
C HIS A 132 -13.58 -0.52 -7.54
N PHE A 133 -12.59 0.13 -6.92
CA PHE A 133 -11.74 1.13 -7.58
C PHE A 133 -10.96 0.57 -8.78
N VAL A 134 -10.51 -0.68 -8.72
CA VAL A 134 -9.84 -1.32 -9.87
C VAL A 134 -10.84 -1.59 -11.00
N ASN A 135 -12.00 -2.17 -10.68
CA ASN A 135 -12.93 -2.65 -11.71
C ASN A 135 -13.78 -1.52 -12.30
N ALA A 136 -14.25 -0.59 -11.45
CA ALA A 136 -15.09 0.52 -11.89
C ALA A 136 -14.25 1.70 -12.39
N ASP A 137 -13.14 2.04 -11.70
CA ASP A 137 -12.38 3.27 -11.93
C ASP A 137 -11.05 3.06 -12.64
N THR A 138 -10.63 1.80 -12.76
CA THR A 138 -9.34 1.43 -13.36
C THR A 138 -8.12 1.97 -12.60
N PHE A 139 -8.28 2.30 -11.31
CA PHE A 139 -7.15 2.68 -10.46
C PHE A 139 -6.17 1.52 -10.33
N ASN A 140 -4.89 1.86 -10.26
CA ASN A 140 -3.81 0.87 -10.40
C ASN A 140 -2.77 0.92 -9.29
N ILE A 141 -2.97 1.73 -8.26
CA ILE A 141 -2.10 1.82 -7.09
C ILE A 141 -2.93 2.07 -5.83
N PHE A 142 -2.53 1.44 -4.71
CA PHE A 142 -3.15 1.67 -3.41
C PHE A 142 -2.07 1.81 -2.35
N ARG A 143 -2.24 2.75 -1.42
CA ARG A 143 -1.39 2.87 -0.26
C ARG A 143 -2.08 2.25 0.95
N LEU A 144 -1.35 1.42 1.68
CA LEU A 144 -1.84 0.68 2.83
C LEU A 144 -1.09 1.16 4.08
N PRO A 145 -1.58 2.20 4.76
CA PRO A 145 -0.96 2.68 5.99
C PRO A 145 -1.16 1.69 7.14
N THR A 146 -0.10 1.47 7.91
CA THR A 146 -0.15 0.66 9.14
C THR A 146 0.76 1.23 10.22
N GLY A 147 0.33 1.13 11.48
CA GLY A 147 1.18 1.49 12.59
C GLY A 147 2.29 0.46 12.82
N TRP A 148 3.50 0.94 13.15
CA TRP A 148 4.60 0.07 13.53
C TRP A 148 4.26 -0.77 14.77
N GLN A 149 3.57 -0.17 15.76
CA GLN A 149 3.09 -0.88 16.95
C GLN A 149 2.17 -2.03 16.60
N PHE A 150 1.26 -1.83 15.65
CA PHE A 150 0.34 -2.87 15.21
C PHE A 150 1.09 -4.05 14.60
N ILE A 151 1.95 -3.78 13.63
CA ILE A 151 2.57 -4.83 12.82
C ILE A 151 3.57 -5.70 13.59
N VAL A 152 4.14 -5.19 14.70
CA VAL A 152 5.04 -5.93 15.62
C VAL A 152 4.40 -6.19 17.00
N ASN A 153 3.11 -5.93 17.16
CA ASN A 153 2.35 -6.10 18.39
C ASN A 153 3.04 -5.46 19.63
N ASN A 154 3.33 -4.14 19.52
CA ASN A 154 4.04 -3.34 20.52
C ASN A 154 5.45 -3.85 20.92
N ASN A 155 6.06 -4.74 20.14
CA ASN A 155 7.40 -5.27 20.41
C ASN A 155 8.45 -4.55 19.54
N LEU A 156 8.90 -3.38 19.96
CA LEU A 156 9.88 -2.56 19.22
C LEU A 156 11.17 -3.33 18.92
N GLY A 157 11.50 -3.46 17.63
CA GLY A 157 12.66 -4.23 17.15
C GLY A 157 12.42 -5.74 17.09
N GLY A 158 11.22 -6.21 17.47
CA GLY A 158 10.82 -7.60 17.41
C GLY A 158 10.43 -8.06 16.00
N SER A 159 9.98 -9.32 15.92
CA SER A 159 9.47 -9.91 14.69
C SER A 159 8.10 -9.35 14.32
N LEU A 160 7.74 -9.40 13.04
CA LEU A 160 6.37 -9.19 12.59
C LEU A 160 5.44 -10.15 13.31
N ASP A 161 4.37 -9.62 13.89
CA ASP A 161 3.37 -10.44 14.58
C ASP A 161 2.56 -11.24 13.57
N SER A 162 2.51 -12.55 13.72
CA SER A 162 1.91 -13.43 12.73
C SER A 162 0.41 -13.20 12.51
N ASN A 163 -0.31 -12.74 13.54
CA ASN A 163 -1.74 -12.45 13.46
C ASN A 163 -1.97 -11.06 12.82
N ASN A 164 -1.33 -10.02 13.35
CA ASN A 164 -1.53 -8.66 12.88
C ASN A 164 -0.96 -8.47 11.46
N PHE A 165 0.25 -8.97 11.22
CA PHE A 165 0.83 -8.94 9.88
C PHE A 165 0.03 -9.81 8.90
N GLY A 166 -0.50 -10.96 9.35
CA GLY A 166 -1.36 -11.81 8.53
C GLY A 166 -2.63 -11.11 8.04
N LYS A 167 -3.26 -10.27 8.87
CA LYS A 167 -4.40 -9.44 8.48
C LYS A 167 -3.99 -8.36 7.46
N TYR A 168 -2.92 -7.66 7.74
CA TYR A 168 -2.36 -6.63 6.86
C TYR A 168 -1.98 -7.20 5.49
N GLU A 169 -1.33 -8.36 5.48
CA GLU A 169 -0.88 -9.05 4.27
C GLU A 169 -2.05 -9.51 3.39
N GLN A 170 -3.21 -9.85 3.96
CA GLN A 170 -4.40 -10.18 3.17
C GLN A 170 -4.84 -9.02 2.27
N VAL A 171 -4.77 -7.79 2.75
CA VAL A 171 -5.06 -6.60 1.95
C VAL A 171 -4.04 -6.44 0.81
N GLY A 172 -2.75 -6.59 1.10
CA GLY A 172 -1.68 -6.54 0.11
C GLY A 172 -1.78 -7.65 -0.94
N SER A 173 -2.16 -8.87 -0.53
CA SER A 173 -2.38 -10.01 -1.43
C SER A 173 -3.58 -9.81 -2.34
N GLY A 174 -4.67 -9.22 -1.85
CA GLY A 174 -5.85 -8.87 -2.64
C GLY A 174 -5.48 -7.97 -3.83
N LEU A 175 -4.57 -7.01 -3.62
CA LEU A 175 -4.06 -6.13 -4.68
C LEU A 175 -3.20 -6.86 -5.72
N SER A 176 -2.36 -7.79 -5.29
CA SER A 176 -1.54 -8.58 -6.22
C SER A 176 -2.39 -9.34 -7.24
N LEU A 177 -3.60 -9.76 -6.86
CA LEU A 177 -4.55 -10.46 -7.72
C LEU A 177 -5.20 -9.54 -8.75
N SER A 178 -5.45 -8.28 -8.41
CA SER A 178 -6.04 -7.29 -9.33
C SER A 178 -5.03 -6.76 -10.36
N GLY A 179 -3.74 -7.01 -10.16
CA GLY A 179 -2.67 -6.45 -10.98
C GLY A 179 -2.28 -5.02 -10.62
N ALA A 180 -2.84 -4.44 -9.58
CA ALA A 180 -2.49 -3.13 -9.07
C ALA A 180 -1.18 -3.14 -8.26
N TYR A 181 -0.63 -1.95 -8.02
CA TYR A 181 0.52 -1.73 -7.16
C TYR A 181 0.06 -1.50 -5.72
N CYS A 182 0.89 -1.92 -4.76
CA CYS A 182 0.65 -1.76 -3.33
C CYS A 182 1.81 -0.97 -2.70
N ILE A 183 1.53 0.15 -2.07
CA ILE A 183 2.48 0.85 -1.21
C ILE A 183 2.30 0.34 0.22
N VAL A 184 3.28 -0.40 0.72
CA VAL A 184 3.38 -0.75 2.15
C VAL A 184 3.93 0.47 2.88
N ASP A 185 3.13 1.07 3.76
CA ASP A 185 3.48 2.29 4.45
C ASP A 185 3.50 2.10 5.98
N ILE A 186 4.60 2.53 6.62
CA ILE A 186 4.72 2.60 8.08
C ILE A 186 4.33 4.00 8.55
N HIS A 187 3.14 4.11 9.17
CA HIS A 187 2.44 5.37 9.41
C HIS A 187 2.81 6.06 10.73
N ASN A 188 4.11 6.15 11.05
CA ASN A 188 4.56 6.50 12.41
C ASN A 188 5.32 7.83 12.53
N TYR A 189 5.27 8.74 11.54
CA TYR A 189 5.85 10.08 11.64
C TYR A 189 7.35 10.11 12.03
N ALA A 190 8.11 9.08 11.65
CA ALA A 190 9.50 8.80 12.03
C ALA A 190 9.71 8.66 13.56
N ARG A 191 8.69 8.19 14.30
CA ARG A 191 8.68 8.11 15.76
C ARG A 191 8.14 6.78 16.27
N TRP A 192 8.48 6.53 17.53
CA TRP A 192 7.83 5.54 18.39
C TRP A 192 7.66 6.15 19.77
N ASN A 193 6.41 6.33 20.20
CA ASN A 193 6.05 6.90 21.52
C ASN A 193 6.83 8.21 21.84
N GLY A 194 6.87 9.13 20.90
CA GLY A 194 7.52 10.43 21.00
C GLY A 194 9.00 10.45 20.60
N GLY A 195 9.69 9.31 20.68
CA GLY A 195 11.13 9.24 20.33
C GLY A 195 11.36 9.17 18.82
N VAL A 196 12.19 10.07 18.28
CA VAL A 196 12.55 10.13 16.86
C VAL A 196 13.56 9.04 16.52
N ILE A 197 13.33 8.30 15.44
CA ILE A 197 14.22 7.23 14.95
C ILE A 197 15.63 7.79 14.69
N GLY A 198 16.65 7.12 15.25
CA GLY A 198 18.05 7.51 15.11
C GLY A 198 18.44 8.82 15.82
N GLN A 199 17.49 9.44 16.56
CA GLN A 199 17.69 10.75 17.20
C GLN A 199 17.21 10.75 18.68
N GLY A 200 17.46 9.66 19.40
CA GLY A 200 17.08 9.49 20.81
C GLY A 200 15.84 8.63 21.04
N GLY A 201 15.15 8.21 19.99
CA GLY A 201 14.07 7.22 20.00
C GLY A 201 14.57 5.85 19.56
N PRO A 202 13.78 5.12 18.74
CA PRO A 202 14.20 3.84 18.17
C PRO A 202 15.57 3.97 17.47
N THR A 203 16.39 2.94 17.59
CA THR A 203 17.65 2.88 16.87
C THR A 203 17.44 2.61 15.38
N ASP A 204 18.43 2.99 14.54
CA ASP A 204 18.44 2.61 13.14
C ASP A 204 18.30 1.08 12.96
N ASP A 205 18.96 0.28 13.82
CA ASP A 205 18.91 -1.18 13.73
C ASP A 205 17.50 -1.73 13.97
N GLN A 206 16.75 -1.13 14.90
CA GLN A 206 15.34 -1.53 15.13
C GLN A 206 14.46 -1.21 13.92
N PHE A 207 14.66 -0.06 13.30
CA PHE A 207 13.94 0.35 12.10
C PHE A 207 14.34 -0.50 10.87
N ILE A 208 15.63 -0.76 10.71
CA ILE A 208 16.19 -1.63 9.68
C ILE A 208 15.67 -3.07 9.84
N SER A 209 15.55 -3.57 11.08
CA SER A 209 15.00 -4.90 11.35
C SER A 209 13.57 -5.02 10.82
N LEU A 210 12.71 -4.03 11.04
CA LEU A 210 11.36 -3.99 10.48
C LEU A 210 11.38 -4.09 8.95
N TRP A 211 12.15 -3.21 8.30
CA TRP A 211 12.19 -3.16 6.83
C TRP A 211 12.86 -4.37 6.20
N THR A 212 13.83 -4.98 6.87
CA THR A 212 14.45 -6.25 6.43
C THR A 212 13.43 -7.37 6.40
N GLN A 213 12.56 -7.46 7.40
CA GLN A 213 11.50 -8.47 7.46
C GLN A 213 10.45 -8.25 6.36
N LEU A 214 9.93 -7.02 6.24
CA LEU A 214 8.96 -6.65 5.19
C LEU A 214 9.53 -6.87 3.78
N ALA A 215 10.75 -6.40 3.53
CA ALA A 215 11.40 -6.56 2.24
C ALA A 215 11.70 -8.03 1.91
N THR A 216 12.08 -8.84 2.89
CA THR A 216 12.27 -10.29 2.71
C THR A 216 10.97 -10.99 2.32
N HIS A 217 9.85 -10.59 2.92
CA HIS A 217 8.53 -11.12 2.60
C HIS A 217 8.11 -10.75 1.17
N TYR A 218 8.26 -9.49 0.78
CA TYR A 218 7.76 -8.97 -0.50
C TYR A 218 8.77 -8.98 -1.67
N LYS A 219 10.00 -9.43 -1.48
CA LYS A 219 11.09 -9.33 -2.50
C LYS A 219 10.78 -9.94 -3.86
N SER A 220 9.90 -10.93 -3.91
CA SER A 220 9.48 -11.57 -5.17
C SER A 220 8.33 -10.85 -5.88
N ASN A 221 7.69 -9.86 -5.24
CA ASN A 221 6.58 -9.12 -5.80
C ASN A 221 7.02 -7.72 -6.26
N SER A 222 7.25 -7.54 -7.56
CA SER A 222 7.68 -6.26 -8.15
C SER A 222 6.60 -5.17 -8.16
N ARG A 223 5.37 -5.49 -7.75
CA ARG A 223 4.27 -4.52 -7.64
C ARG A 223 4.11 -3.94 -6.24
N VAL A 224 4.89 -4.43 -5.27
CA VAL A 224 5.01 -3.80 -3.96
C VAL A 224 5.96 -2.62 -4.06
N ILE A 225 5.60 -1.52 -3.42
CA ILE A 225 6.37 -0.29 -3.25
C ILE A 225 6.59 -0.12 -1.75
N PHE A 226 7.79 0.21 -1.33
CA PHE A 226 8.12 0.41 0.07
C PHE A 226 8.03 1.91 0.42
N GLY A 227 6.93 2.32 1.06
CA GLY A 227 6.75 3.63 1.68
C GLY A 227 7.37 3.60 3.07
N ILE A 228 8.66 3.92 3.16
CA ILE A 228 9.44 3.58 4.34
C ILE A 228 9.01 4.29 5.62
N MET A 229 8.34 5.43 5.52
CA MET A 229 7.82 6.15 6.68
C MET A 229 6.83 7.24 6.26
N ASN A 230 5.68 7.28 6.93
CA ASN A 230 4.74 8.38 6.80
C ASN A 230 5.27 9.65 7.50
N GLU A 231 5.22 10.77 6.81
CA GLU A 231 5.28 12.14 7.33
C GLU A 231 6.27 12.40 8.46
N PRO A 232 7.57 12.19 8.26
CA PRO A 232 8.56 12.64 9.23
C PRO A 232 8.45 14.16 9.45
N HIS A 233 8.54 14.61 10.71
CA HIS A 233 8.48 16.04 11.05
C HIS A 233 9.36 16.37 12.26
N ASP A 234 9.69 17.66 12.46
CA ASP A 234 10.44 18.15 13.61
C ASP A 234 11.65 17.27 13.96
N LEU A 235 12.51 17.03 12.98
CA LEU A 235 13.69 16.18 13.12
C LEU A 235 14.91 16.77 12.39
N ASN A 236 16.10 16.27 12.71
CA ASN A 236 17.30 16.61 11.97
C ASN A 236 17.30 15.86 10.63
N ILE A 237 17.12 16.58 9.54
CA ILE A 237 16.99 16.01 8.21
C ILE A 237 18.26 15.28 7.73
N ALA A 238 19.44 15.72 8.11
CA ALA A 238 20.69 15.05 7.74
C ALA A 238 20.82 13.68 8.43
N THR A 239 20.46 13.60 9.72
CA THR A 239 20.40 12.33 10.45
C THR A 239 19.33 11.40 9.88
N TRP A 240 18.16 11.95 9.56
CA TRP A 240 17.08 11.18 8.92
C TRP A 240 17.51 10.62 7.55
N ALA A 241 18.14 11.42 6.71
CA ALA A 241 18.65 10.96 5.42
C ALA A 241 19.70 9.82 5.57
N ALA A 242 20.52 9.86 6.63
CA ALA A 242 21.45 8.76 6.94
C ALA A 242 20.71 7.48 7.37
N THR A 243 19.63 7.58 8.15
CA THR A 243 18.72 6.47 8.49
C THR A 243 18.06 5.89 7.24
N VAL A 244 17.55 6.77 6.36
CA VAL A 244 16.96 6.39 5.06
C VAL A 244 17.97 5.63 4.20
N GLN A 245 19.21 6.12 4.09
CA GLN A 245 20.27 5.42 3.32
C GLN A 245 20.54 4.01 3.86
N LYS A 246 20.63 3.84 5.18
CA LYS A 246 20.82 2.52 5.81
C LYS A 246 19.63 1.60 5.52
N THR A 247 18.40 2.13 5.59
CA THR A 247 17.18 1.39 5.31
C THR A 247 17.11 0.93 3.85
N VAL A 248 17.40 1.81 2.89
CA VAL A 248 17.49 1.47 1.46
C VAL A 248 18.51 0.33 1.24
N THR A 249 19.68 0.46 1.83
CA THR A 249 20.75 -0.55 1.73
C THR A 249 20.27 -1.91 2.28
N ALA A 250 19.63 -1.92 3.44
CA ALA A 250 19.11 -3.13 4.07
C ALA A 250 18.01 -3.79 3.21
N ILE A 251 17.05 -3.02 2.71
CA ILE A 251 16.01 -3.51 1.80
C ILE A 251 16.63 -4.19 0.58
N ARG A 252 17.58 -3.53 -0.09
CA ARG A 252 18.24 -4.07 -1.30
C ARG A 252 19.04 -5.33 -1.01
N ASN A 253 19.68 -5.42 0.15
CA ASN A 253 20.45 -6.59 0.58
C ASN A 253 19.59 -7.83 0.84
N THR A 254 18.28 -7.70 1.03
CA THR A 254 17.36 -8.85 1.07
C THR A 254 17.14 -9.51 -0.29
N GLY A 255 17.56 -8.86 -1.38
CA GLY A 255 17.25 -9.22 -2.76
C GLY A 255 16.02 -8.52 -3.34
N ALA A 256 15.39 -7.59 -2.61
CA ALA A 256 14.28 -6.76 -3.09
C ALA A 256 14.81 -5.62 -4.00
N THR A 257 15.24 -5.95 -5.21
CA THR A 257 15.93 -5.03 -6.14
C THR A 257 15.00 -4.40 -7.18
N SER A 258 13.82 -4.97 -7.41
CA SER A 258 12.86 -4.50 -8.42
C SER A 258 11.84 -3.49 -7.88
N GLN A 259 11.62 -3.45 -6.58
CA GLN A 259 10.63 -2.62 -5.92
C GLN A 259 11.04 -1.14 -5.92
N MET A 260 10.07 -0.24 -6.08
CA MET A 260 10.28 1.17 -5.76
C MET A 260 10.37 1.36 -4.25
N ILE A 261 11.17 2.32 -3.82
CA ILE A 261 11.28 2.77 -2.43
C ILE A 261 10.95 4.26 -2.42
N LEU A 262 9.98 4.65 -1.60
CA LEU A 262 9.61 6.04 -1.39
C LEU A 262 10.47 6.65 -0.28
N LEU A 263 11.06 7.81 -0.56
CA LEU A 263 11.99 8.52 0.32
C LEU A 263 11.32 9.77 0.88
N PRO A 264 10.74 9.74 2.10
CA PRO A 264 10.06 10.87 2.69
C PRO A 264 11.03 11.86 3.32
N GLY A 265 10.73 13.15 3.15
CA GLY A 265 11.45 14.26 3.80
C GLY A 265 10.92 14.59 5.19
N THR A 266 11.38 15.73 5.75
CA THR A 266 10.81 16.32 6.98
C THR A 266 9.62 17.24 6.64
N ASP A 267 9.05 17.88 7.68
CA ASP A 267 7.92 18.79 7.54
C ASP A 267 6.73 18.09 6.84
N TYR A 268 6.37 16.92 7.38
CA TYR A 268 5.29 16.06 6.86
C TYR A 268 5.47 15.69 5.37
N THR A 269 6.71 15.62 4.93
CA THR A 269 7.11 15.38 3.52
C THR A 269 6.41 16.30 2.51
N SER A 270 6.11 17.56 2.94
CA SER A 270 5.34 18.54 2.18
C SER A 270 5.98 18.86 0.84
N ALA A 271 5.24 18.70 -0.26
CA ALA A 271 5.70 19.05 -1.61
C ALA A 271 6.06 20.53 -1.74
N ALA A 272 5.38 21.42 -0.98
CA ALA A 272 5.64 22.85 -1.01
C ALA A 272 7.01 23.21 -0.41
N ASN A 273 7.39 22.56 0.69
CA ASN A 273 8.57 22.89 1.47
C ASN A 273 9.74 21.94 1.22
N PHE A 274 9.59 20.91 0.38
CA PHE A 274 10.57 19.84 0.18
C PHE A 274 11.98 20.34 -0.19
N ILE A 275 12.06 21.44 -0.91
CA ILE A 275 13.32 22.07 -1.30
C ILE A 275 13.83 22.96 -0.16
N GLU A 276 12.99 23.83 0.36
CA GLU A 276 13.38 24.89 1.30
C GLU A 276 13.72 24.37 2.70
N ASN A 277 13.03 23.28 3.15
CA ASN A 277 13.33 22.63 4.42
C ASN A 277 14.57 21.73 4.39
N GLY A 278 15.24 21.64 3.24
CA GLY A 278 16.47 20.85 3.06
C GLY A 278 16.24 19.37 2.77
N SER A 279 15.00 18.87 2.71
CA SER A 279 14.70 17.47 2.43
C SER A 279 15.26 17.01 1.09
N GLY A 280 15.03 17.80 0.04
CA GLY A 280 15.55 17.50 -1.29
C GLY A 280 17.07 17.35 -1.29
N ALA A 281 17.79 18.31 -0.72
CA ALA A 281 19.25 18.30 -0.66
C ALA A 281 19.81 17.13 0.16
N ALA A 282 19.18 16.81 1.30
CA ALA A 282 19.64 15.75 2.19
C ALA A 282 19.36 14.34 1.62
N LEU A 283 18.25 14.15 0.93
CA LEU A 283 17.88 12.86 0.36
C LEU A 283 18.42 12.60 -1.06
N LEU A 284 18.88 13.65 -1.76
CA LEU A 284 19.44 13.52 -3.11
C LEU A 284 20.62 12.53 -3.20
N PRO A 285 21.56 12.48 -2.23
CA PRO A 285 22.69 11.53 -2.22
C PRO A 285 22.32 10.08 -1.93
N VAL A 286 21.07 9.79 -1.50
CA VAL A 286 20.64 8.42 -1.18
C VAL A 286 20.67 7.56 -2.45
N THR A 287 21.38 6.42 -2.37
CA THR A 287 21.61 5.51 -3.48
C THR A 287 21.34 4.05 -3.11
N ASN A 288 21.10 3.23 -4.11
CA ASN A 288 21.19 1.79 -4.00
C ASN A 288 22.64 1.35 -3.73
N PRO A 289 22.89 0.12 -3.26
CA PRO A 289 24.27 -0.40 -3.07
C PRO A 289 25.17 -0.37 -4.31
N ASP A 290 24.60 -0.37 -5.49
CA ASP A 290 25.32 -0.25 -6.77
C ASP A 290 25.63 1.21 -7.18
N GLY A 291 25.30 2.18 -6.34
CA GLY A 291 25.43 3.61 -6.59
C GLY A 291 24.35 4.23 -7.46
N SER A 292 23.40 3.45 -7.95
CA SER A 292 22.29 3.96 -8.75
C SER A 292 21.19 4.59 -7.90
N THR A 293 20.32 5.39 -8.53
CA THR A 293 19.08 5.90 -7.93
C THR A 293 17.83 5.26 -8.53
N THR A 294 18.00 4.15 -9.25
CA THR A 294 16.91 3.42 -9.90
C THR A 294 15.87 2.97 -8.87
N ASN A 295 14.60 3.24 -9.13
CA ASN A 295 13.48 2.93 -8.23
C ASN A 295 13.58 3.58 -6.84
N LEU A 296 14.36 4.65 -6.67
CA LEU A 296 14.34 5.51 -5.49
C LEU A 296 13.56 6.78 -5.84
N ILE A 297 12.36 6.91 -5.29
CA ILE A 297 11.36 7.92 -5.63
C ILE A 297 11.14 8.81 -4.42
N PHE A 298 11.11 10.12 -4.58
CA PHE A 298 10.76 11.00 -3.47
C PHE A 298 9.28 10.84 -3.13
N ASP A 299 9.01 10.77 -1.84
CA ASP A 299 7.65 10.74 -1.31
C ASP A 299 7.23 12.16 -0.97
N VAL A 300 6.06 12.58 -1.45
CA VAL A 300 5.56 13.92 -1.15
C VAL A 300 4.07 13.88 -0.88
N HIS A 301 3.65 14.73 0.07
CA HIS A 301 2.27 14.94 0.46
C HIS A 301 1.85 16.37 0.21
N LYS A 302 0.58 16.60 -0.10
CA LYS A 302 0.05 17.96 -0.24
C LYS A 302 -1.49 17.96 -0.22
N TYR A 303 -2.05 18.65 0.75
CA TYR A 303 -3.48 18.90 0.84
C TYR A 303 -3.86 20.26 0.27
N LEU A 304 -5.15 20.49 0.07
CA LEU A 304 -5.72 21.65 -0.63
C LEU A 304 -6.48 22.58 0.31
N ASP A 305 -6.61 22.22 1.58
CA ASP A 305 -7.26 23.02 2.60
C ASP A 305 -6.38 24.18 3.10
N SER A 306 -6.91 25.02 4.00
CA SER A 306 -6.32 26.31 4.36
C SER A 306 -4.97 26.20 5.08
N ASP A 307 -4.72 25.11 5.79
CA ASP A 307 -3.50 24.87 6.56
C ASP A 307 -2.71 23.63 6.12
N ASN A 308 -3.13 23.01 5.02
CA ASN A 308 -2.50 21.81 4.46
C ASN A 308 -2.57 20.56 5.35
N SER A 309 -3.51 20.49 6.27
CA SER A 309 -3.65 19.37 7.22
C SER A 309 -4.50 18.21 6.69
N GLY A 310 -5.35 18.45 5.66
CA GLY A 310 -6.36 17.49 5.22
C GLY A 310 -7.50 17.29 6.21
N THR A 311 -7.72 18.24 7.13
CA THR A 311 -8.77 18.15 8.16
C THR A 311 -9.99 19.01 7.87
N HIS A 312 -9.94 19.88 6.87
CA HIS A 312 -11.04 20.77 6.50
C HIS A 312 -11.70 20.32 5.18
N ALA A 313 -13.01 20.49 5.13
CA ALA A 313 -13.80 20.06 3.98
C ALA A 313 -13.54 20.89 2.72
N GLU A 314 -13.31 22.22 2.88
CA GLU A 314 -13.16 23.13 1.76
C GLU A 314 -11.71 23.20 1.26
N CYS A 315 -11.56 23.22 -0.05
CA CYS A 315 -10.27 23.46 -0.69
C CYS A 315 -10.13 24.92 -1.07
N VAL A 316 -8.92 25.48 -0.90
CA VAL A 316 -8.63 26.91 -1.13
C VAL A 316 -7.52 27.13 -2.15
N THR A 317 -6.81 26.08 -2.57
CA THR A 317 -5.68 26.17 -3.49
C THR A 317 -5.59 24.93 -4.40
N ASN A 318 -5.02 25.10 -5.60
CA ASN A 318 -4.65 24.00 -6.49
C ASN A 318 -3.16 23.63 -6.38
N ASN A 319 -2.43 24.23 -5.45
CA ASN A 319 -1.00 23.99 -5.20
C ASN A 319 -0.09 24.16 -6.43
N ALA A 320 -0.47 24.94 -7.44
CA ALA A 320 0.24 25.06 -8.70
C ALA A 320 1.72 25.46 -8.52
N ASP A 321 1.99 26.44 -7.68
CA ASP A 321 3.37 26.91 -7.45
C ASP A 321 4.22 25.83 -6.78
N ALA A 322 3.68 25.12 -5.79
CA ALA A 322 4.38 24.05 -5.09
C ALA A 322 4.81 22.93 -6.08
N PHE A 323 3.87 22.44 -6.88
CA PHE A 323 4.17 21.33 -7.81
C PHE A 323 5.05 21.75 -8.99
N ASN A 324 4.88 22.97 -9.55
CA ASN A 324 5.72 23.43 -10.65
C ASN A 324 7.16 23.72 -10.18
N ASN A 325 7.34 24.29 -9.00
CA ASN A 325 8.66 24.53 -8.41
C ASN A 325 9.37 23.19 -8.13
N LEU A 326 8.69 22.25 -7.51
CA LEU A 326 9.24 20.92 -7.23
C LEU A 326 9.53 20.16 -8.53
N ALA A 327 8.67 20.22 -9.55
CA ALA A 327 8.90 19.60 -10.86
C ALA A 327 10.17 20.12 -11.53
N THR A 328 10.40 21.43 -11.47
CA THR A 328 11.62 22.06 -12.00
C THR A 328 12.87 21.54 -11.30
N TRP A 329 12.83 21.42 -9.96
CA TRP A 329 13.92 20.88 -9.17
C TRP A 329 14.15 19.39 -9.45
N LEU A 330 13.09 18.58 -9.53
CA LEU A 330 13.16 17.15 -9.84
C LEU A 330 13.83 16.91 -11.19
N ARG A 331 13.46 17.67 -12.25
CA ARG A 331 14.10 17.58 -13.59
C ARG A 331 15.59 17.92 -13.52
N SER A 332 15.94 19.00 -12.83
CA SER A 332 17.32 19.44 -12.70
C SER A 332 18.21 18.40 -12.02
N ASN A 333 17.62 17.61 -11.10
CA ASN A 333 18.32 16.55 -10.38
C ASN A 333 18.08 15.14 -10.94
N LYS A 334 17.36 15.01 -12.06
CA LYS A 334 17.01 13.71 -12.68
C LYS A 334 16.35 12.73 -11.72
N ARG A 335 15.44 13.23 -10.90
CA ARG A 335 14.71 12.46 -9.90
C ARG A 335 13.21 12.53 -10.17
N GLN A 336 12.48 11.60 -9.57
CA GLN A 336 11.02 11.52 -9.66
C GLN A 336 10.40 11.53 -8.27
N ALA A 337 9.13 11.91 -8.20
CA ALA A 337 8.34 11.89 -6.98
C ALA A 337 6.99 11.18 -7.22
N LEU A 338 6.40 10.70 -6.13
CA LEU A 338 5.03 10.22 -6.05
C LEU A 338 4.29 11.06 -5.00
N LEU A 339 3.12 11.60 -5.37
CA LEU A 339 2.21 12.23 -4.43
C LEU A 339 1.41 11.10 -3.74
N SER A 340 1.96 10.55 -2.67
CA SER A 340 1.39 9.37 -2.02
C SER A 340 0.25 9.71 -1.05
N GLU A 341 0.03 11.01 -0.79
CA GLU A 341 -1.08 11.48 0.00
C GLU A 341 -1.52 12.89 -0.42
N THR A 342 -2.79 13.02 -0.76
CA THR A 342 -3.51 14.27 -1.06
C THR A 342 -4.98 14.03 -0.79
N GLY A 343 -5.79 15.07 -0.71
CA GLY A 343 -7.22 14.87 -0.49
C GLY A 343 -7.96 16.19 -0.34
N GLY A 344 -9.29 16.10 -0.33
CA GLY A 344 -10.19 17.20 -0.12
C GLY A 344 -11.61 16.71 0.18
N GLY A 345 -12.47 17.56 0.69
CA GLY A 345 -13.84 17.21 1.00
C GLY A 345 -14.68 16.96 -0.26
N ASN A 346 -15.81 16.29 -0.07
CA ASN A 346 -16.77 16.00 -1.14
C ASN A 346 -17.62 17.24 -1.50
N VAL A 347 -16.95 18.34 -1.83
CA VAL A 347 -17.55 19.68 -2.09
C VAL A 347 -17.01 20.26 -3.41
N GLN A 348 -17.76 21.27 -3.93
CA GLN A 348 -17.46 21.86 -5.23
C GLN A 348 -16.08 22.55 -5.29
N SER A 349 -15.62 23.17 -4.21
CA SER A 349 -14.31 23.83 -4.18
C SER A 349 -13.20 22.79 -4.39
N CYS A 350 -13.30 21.62 -3.73
CA CYS A 350 -12.33 20.54 -3.88
C CYS A 350 -12.39 19.91 -5.27
N ALA A 351 -13.57 19.66 -5.84
CA ALA A 351 -13.68 19.20 -7.22
C ALA A 351 -12.97 20.15 -8.20
N THR A 352 -13.08 21.47 -7.98
CA THR A 352 -12.41 22.46 -8.83
C THR A 352 -10.89 22.45 -8.66
N TYR A 353 -10.41 22.60 -7.43
CA TYR A 353 -8.97 22.74 -7.17
C TYR A 353 -8.20 21.42 -7.32
N MET A 354 -8.77 20.31 -6.91
CA MET A 354 -8.17 18.99 -7.09
C MET A 354 -8.00 18.65 -8.58
N CYS A 355 -9.03 18.89 -9.39
CA CYS A 355 -8.91 18.65 -10.83
C CYS A 355 -7.79 19.48 -11.47
N GLN A 356 -7.60 20.73 -11.05
CA GLN A 356 -6.49 21.57 -11.49
C GLN A 356 -5.14 21.03 -11.00
N GLN A 357 -5.05 20.55 -9.76
CA GLN A 357 -3.85 19.94 -9.22
C GLN A 357 -3.46 18.69 -10.03
N LEU A 358 -4.42 17.83 -10.35
CA LEU A 358 -4.16 16.62 -11.14
C LEU A 358 -3.76 16.96 -12.59
N ASP A 359 -4.28 18.04 -13.18
CA ASP A 359 -3.82 18.53 -14.47
C ASP A 359 -2.35 18.96 -14.44
N ILE A 360 -1.91 19.59 -13.34
CA ILE A 360 -0.51 19.98 -13.14
C ILE A 360 0.38 18.73 -13.03
N LEU A 361 -0.03 17.69 -12.28
CA LEU A 361 0.72 16.44 -12.20
C LEU A 361 0.82 15.76 -13.56
N ASN A 362 -0.27 15.70 -14.31
CA ASN A 362 -0.31 15.15 -15.66
C ASN A 362 0.61 15.92 -16.63
N ALA A 363 0.60 17.24 -16.57
CA ALA A 363 1.50 18.08 -17.37
C ALA A 363 2.99 17.90 -17.01
N ASN A 364 3.28 17.38 -15.81
CA ASN A 364 4.62 17.11 -15.32
C ASN A 364 4.87 15.59 -15.09
N SER A 365 4.24 14.73 -15.91
CA SER A 365 4.29 13.26 -15.78
C SER A 365 5.68 12.64 -16.06
N ASP A 366 6.63 13.43 -16.54
CA ASP A 366 8.05 13.03 -16.63
C ASP A 366 8.72 12.91 -15.25
N VAL A 367 8.26 13.70 -14.26
CA VAL A 367 8.81 13.73 -12.92
C VAL A 367 7.83 13.31 -11.83
N TYR A 368 6.52 13.42 -12.03
CA TYR A 368 5.52 12.86 -11.12
C TYR A 368 5.02 11.52 -11.63
N LEU A 369 5.21 10.47 -10.83
CA LEU A 369 4.76 9.12 -11.21
C LEU A 369 3.26 8.95 -11.07
N GLY A 370 2.62 9.66 -10.16
CA GLY A 370 1.20 9.53 -9.87
C GLY A 370 0.80 10.09 -8.52
N TRP A 371 -0.37 9.66 -8.08
CA TRP A 371 -0.98 10.10 -6.83
C TRP A 371 -1.81 8.99 -6.18
N THR A 372 -1.96 9.07 -4.86
CA THR A 372 -2.96 8.35 -4.06
C THR A 372 -3.68 9.35 -3.16
N SER A 373 -5.01 9.32 -3.16
CA SER A 373 -5.82 10.23 -2.37
C SER A 373 -6.09 9.69 -0.97
N TRP A 374 -6.35 10.57 -0.01
CA TRP A 374 -6.70 10.26 1.37
C TRP A 374 -8.19 10.54 1.58
N SER A 375 -9.06 9.56 1.96
CA SER A 375 -8.79 8.12 1.93
C SER A 375 -10.10 7.32 1.95
N ALA A 376 -9.97 6.05 1.65
CA ALA A 376 -11.01 5.04 1.84
C ALA A 376 -10.64 4.11 3.04
N GLY A 377 -11.06 2.87 3.04
CA GLY A 377 -10.84 1.94 4.14
C GLY A 377 -11.84 2.14 5.28
N GLY A 378 -11.34 2.20 6.50
CA GLY A 378 -12.13 2.34 7.74
C GLY A 378 -12.88 3.66 7.89
N PHE A 379 -12.64 4.66 7.05
CA PHE A 379 -13.37 5.93 7.05
C PHE A 379 -14.76 5.80 6.44
N GLN A 380 -15.61 5.01 7.06
CA GLN A 380 -16.97 4.78 6.58
C GLN A 380 -17.76 6.10 6.43
N ALA A 381 -18.62 6.18 5.43
CA ALA A 381 -19.46 7.35 5.17
C ALA A 381 -20.32 7.76 6.37
N SER A 382 -20.63 6.82 7.29
CA SER A 382 -21.38 7.08 8.52
C SER A 382 -20.59 7.85 9.61
N TRP A 383 -19.27 7.97 9.47
CA TRP A 383 -18.41 8.62 10.48
C TRP A 383 -18.27 10.14 10.28
N ASN A 384 -18.97 10.72 9.29
CA ASN A 384 -18.87 12.14 8.93
C ASN A 384 -17.42 12.60 8.66
N TYR A 385 -16.54 11.66 8.25
CA TYR A 385 -15.20 12.04 7.86
C TYR A 385 -15.23 12.82 6.56
N VAL A 386 -14.76 14.07 6.61
CA VAL A 386 -14.97 15.05 5.53
C VAL A 386 -14.27 14.69 4.21
N LEU A 387 -13.20 13.91 4.27
CA LEU A 387 -12.41 13.48 3.11
C LEU A 387 -12.69 12.03 2.68
N THR A 388 -13.73 11.39 3.21
CA THR A 388 -13.99 9.97 2.89
C THR A 388 -14.20 9.74 1.40
N GLU A 389 -13.55 8.72 0.87
CA GLU A 389 -13.70 8.23 -0.52
C GLU A 389 -14.36 6.85 -0.57
N VAL A 390 -14.80 6.34 0.58
CA VAL A 390 -15.44 5.01 0.68
C VAL A 390 -16.67 4.94 -0.22
N PRO A 391 -16.73 4.02 -1.20
CA PRO A 391 -17.89 3.85 -2.06
C PRO A 391 -19.11 3.39 -1.24
N VAL A 392 -20.28 3.98 -1.49
CA VAL A 392 -21.53 3.63 -0.82
C VAL A 392 -22.44 2.89 -1.78
N ASN A 393 -22.75 1.62 -1.48
CA ASN A 393 -23.56 0.76 -2.37
C ASN A 393 -23.02 0.69 -3.81
N GLY A 394 -21.70 0.69 -3.97
CA GLY A 394 -21.03 0.67 -5.27
C GLY A 394 -21.06 2.00 -6.02
N VAL A 395 -21.36 3.09 -5.34
CA VAL A 395 -21.33 4.46 -5.88
C VAL A 395 -20.22 5.26 -5.21
N ASP A 396 -19.36 5.85 -6.03
CA ASP A 396 -18.24 6.66 -5.57
C ASP A 396 -18.70 7.94 -4.89
N GLN A 397 -17.82 8.48 -4.03
CA GLN A 397 -18.00 9.80 -3.45
C GLN A 397 -17.89 10.91 -4.51
N TYR A 398 -18.41 12.07 -4.16
CA TYR A 398 -18.50 13.21 -5.09
C TYR A 398 -17.16 13.60 -5.71
N LEU A 399 -16.09 13.70 -4.93
CA LEU A 399 -14.77 14.11 -5.43
C LEU A 399 -14.19 13.06 -6.38
N VAL A 400 -14.39 11.77 -6.08
CA VAL A 400 -13.98 10.66 -6.95
C VAL A 400 -14.69 10.76 -8.30
N GLN A 401 -16.01 10.93 -8.31
CA GLN A 401 -16.82 11.05 -9.54
C GLN A 401 -16.49 12.31 -10.35
N GLN A 402 -16.33 13.44 -9.69
CA GLN A 402 -16.18 14.72 -10.38
C GLN A 402 -14.75 15.03 -10.82
N CYS A 403 -13.76 14.41 -10.17
CA CYS A 403 -12.37 14.74 -10.43
C CYS A 403 -11.46 13.53 -10.66
N PHE A 404 -11.30 12.65 -9.68
CA PHE A 404 -10.27 11.61 -9.75
C PHE A 404 -10.45 10.69 -10.97
N VAL A 405 -11.64 10.15 -11.15
CA VAL A 405 -11.95 9.24 -12.27
C VAL A 405 -11.86 9.95 -13.62
N PRO A 406 -12.47 11.14 -13.84
CA PRO A 406 -12.32 11.88 -15.10
C PRO A 406 -10.86 12.23 -15.43
N LYS A 407 -10.06 12.67 -14.45
CA LYS A 407 -8.65 13.04 -14.67
C LYS A 407 -7.74 11.84 -14.88
N TRP A 408 -8.15 10.67 -14.40
CA TRP A 408 -7.45 9.42 -14.64
C TRP A 408 -7.80 8.78 -15.99
N LYS A 409 -9.07 8.76 -16.37
CA LYS A 409 -9.52 8.08 -17.59
C LYS A 409 -9.32 8.88 -18.87
N ASN A 410 -9.36 10.23 -18.80
CA ASN A 410 -9.16 11.14 -19.91
C ASN A 410 -7.75 11.70 -19.95
#